data_2ae0197e7f19194cd9c1dcb323a53d29
#
_entry.id   2ae0197e7f19194cd9c1dcb323a53d29
#
_cell.length_a   1.000
_cell.length_b   1.000
_cell.length_c   1.000
_cell.angle_alpha   90.00
_cell.angle_beta   90.00
_cell.angle_gamma   90.00
#
_symmetry.space_group_name_H-M   'P 1'
#
loop_
_entity.id
_entity.type
_entity.pdbx_description
1 polymer ?
#
loop_
_entity_poly.entity_id
_entity_poly.type
_entity_poly.pdbx_seq_one_letter_code
_entity_poly.pdbx_strand_id
1 'polypeptide(L)'
;MTDSPGVEAFIDGLNYTMLVVTCSADGQRAGCLVGFTTQTSIDPPRFLVCLSRSNVTTRVAARAQYLAVHQLALQDVDLARLFGEHTGEEEDKFTRCAWRDGPHGVPILDRAAAWMVGRVLSIGNGGDHAEFLLEPVAAHRNSDARALTLADLPPLDPGQEA
;
A
#
# COMPACT_ATOMS: atom_id res chain seq x y z
N MET A 1 19.31 -12.99 1.90
CA MET A 1 18.69 -13.79 0.84
C MET A 1 18.95 -15.26 1.13
N THR A 2 17.92 -16.07 1.06
CA THR A 2 18.10 -17.51 1.24
C THR A 2 18.63 -18.09 -0.07
N ASP A 3 19.76 -18.77 -0.02
CA ASP A 3 20.36 -19.49 -1.17
C ASP A 3 19.57 -20.77 -1.49
N SER A 4 18.26 -20.73 -1.40
CA SER A 4 17.41 -21.87 -1.73
C SER A 4 17.15 -21.86 -3.24
N PRO A 5 17.75 -22.78 -4.01
CA PRO A 5 17.52 -22.81 -5.46
C PRO A 5 16.04 -22.91 -5.78
N GLY A 6 15.55 -22.05 -6.67
CA GLY A 6 14.17 -22.05 -7.12
C GLY A 6 13.23 -21.09 -6.39
N VAL A 7 13.62 -20.51 -5.26
CA VAL A 7 12.75 -19.53 -4.55
C VAL A 7 12.51 -18.29 -5.41
N GLU A 8 13.56 -17.74 -6.00
CA GLU A 8 13.41 -16.59 -6.91
C GLU A 8 12.51 -16.92 -8.09
N ALA A 9 12.71 -18.08 -8.72
CA ALA A 9 11.91 -18.51 -9.87
C ALA A 9 10.43 -18.69 -9.48
N PHE A 10 10.15 -19.20 -8.27
CA PHE A 10 8.79 -19.29 -7.76
C PHE A 10 8.16 -17.90 -7.57
N ILE A 11 8.88 -16.98 -6.93
CA ILE A 11 8.41 -15.61 -6.68
C ILE A 11 8.20 -14.86 -8.00
N ASP A 12 9.12 -14.99 -8.95
CA ASP A 12 9.02 -14.31 -10.26
C ASP A 12 7.82 -14.77 -11.08
N GLY A 13 7.30 -15.95 -10.80
CA GLY A 13 6.07 -16.46 -11.43
C GLY A 13 4.78 -15.85 -10.89
N LEU A 14 4.84 -15.07 -9.81
CA LEU A 14 3.65 -14.49 -9.18
C LEU A 14 3.31 -13.15 -9.81
N ASN A 15 2.01 -12.93 -10.01
CA ASN A 15 1.46 -11.62 -10.31
C ASN A 15 0.45 -11.28 -9.20
N TYR A 16 0.42 -10.03 -8.75
CA TYR A 16 -0.46 -9.60 -7.68
C TYR A 16 -0.91 -8.17 -7.87
N THR A 17 -2.03 -7.83 -7.23
CA THR A 17 -2.58 -6.49 -7.26
C THR A 17 -1.62 -5.52 -6.58
N MET A 18 -1.36 -4.38 -7.26
CA MET A 18 -0.56 -3.29 -6.70
C MET A 18 -1.50 -2.24 -6.12
N LEU A 19 -1.34 -1.96 -4.84
CA LEU A 19 -2.20 -1.07 -4.07
C LEU A 19 -1.39 0.10 -3.53
N VAL A 20 -2.03 1.24 -3.32
CA VAL A 20 -1.40 2.36 -2.59
C VAL A 20 -1.95 2.38 -1.18
N VAL A 21 -1.05 2.32 -0.21
CA VAL A 21 -1.38 2.45 1.22
C VAL A 21 -1.02 3.86 1.67
N THR A 22 -1.96 4.53 2.33
CA THR A 22 -1.75 5.84 2.93
C THR A 22 -2.04 5.80 4.42
N CYS A 23 -1.43 6.71 5.16
CA CYS A 23 -1.64 6.87 6.60
C CYS A 23 -1.30 8.28 7.05
N SER A 24 -1.72 8.59 8.27
CA SER A 24 -1.39 9.84 8.94
C SER A 24 -1.22 9.57 10.43
N ALA A 25 -0.15 10.11 11.02
CA ALA A 25 0.09 10.06 12.45
C ALA A 25 0.85 11.32 12.87
N ASP A 26 0.47 11.92 13.98
CA ASP A 26 1.13 13.11 14.54
C ASP A 26 1.29 14.25 13.52
N GLY A 27 0.29 14.43 12.66
CA GLY A 27 0.29 15.48 11.63
C GLY A 27 1.16 15.15 10.39
N GLN A 28 1.79 14.00 10.35
CA GLN A 28 2.58 13.53 9.21
C GLN A 28 1.78 12.57 8.34
N ARG A 29 1.65 12.88 7.05
CA ARG A 29 1.06 11.98 6.04
C ARG A 29 2.16 11.19 5.36
N ALA A 30 1.85 9.95 5.01
CA ALA A 30 2.75 9.10 4.23
C ALA A 30 1.94 8.15 3.35
N GLY A 31 2.57 7.63 2.33
CA GLY A 31 1.99 6.65 1.43
C GLY A 31 3.03 5.96 0.58
N CYS A 32 2.74 4.72 0.19
CA CYS A 32 3.62 3.93 -0.67
C CYS A 32 2.84 2.92 -1.49
N LEU A 33 3.46 2.46 -2.57
CA LEU A 33 2.94 1.38 -3.41
C LEU A 33 3.29 0.04 -2.76
N VAL A 34 2.31 -0.85 -2.67
CA VAL A 34 2.42 -2.12 -1.95
C VAL A 34 1.91 -3.26 -2.83
N GLY A 35 2.72 -4.32 -2.96
CA GLY A 35 2.34 -5.54 -3.66
C GLY A 35 2.07 -6.72 -2.73
N PHE A 36 2.60 -6.70 -1.50
CA PHE A 36 2.46 -7.82 -0.57
C PHE A 36 1.22 -7.63 0.29
N THR A 37 0.08 -8.09 -0.23
CA THR A 37 -1.23 -7.95 0.42
C THR A 37 -2.08 -9.19 0.19
N THR A 38 -2.99 -9.44 1.11
CA THR A 38 -3.99 -10.49 0.92
C THR A 38 -5.16 -10.33 1.88
N GLN A 39 -6.32 -10.83 1.47
CA GLN A 39 -7.42 -11.07 2.39
C GLN A 39 -7.07 -12.28 3.28
N THR A 40 -7.20 -12.15 4.59
CA THR A 40 -6.85 -13.19 5.54
C THR A 40 -8.04 -13.81 6.26
N SER A 41 -9.23 -13.22 6.16
CA SER A 41 -10.46 -13.73 6.75
C SER A 41 -11.67 -13.18 5.98
N ILE A 42 -12.73 -13.98 5.89
CA ILE A 42 -13.97 -13.60 5.23
C ILE A 42 -15.00 -13.10 6.26
N ASP A 43 -15.18 -13.85 7.33
CA ASP A 43 -16.11 -13.52 8.42
C ASP A 43 -15.43 -13.79 9.77
N PRO A 44 -14.99 -12.77 10.49
CA PRO A 44 -15.02 -11.35 10.10
C PRO A 44 -14.01 -11.03 8.97
N PRO A 45 -14.27 -9.97 8.17
CA PRO A 45 -13.33 -9.61 7.10
C PRO A 45 -12.03 -9.07 7.69
N ARG A 46 -10.91 -9.52 7.14
CA ARG A 46 -9.57 -9.07 7.51
C ARG A 46 -8.71 -8.93 6.26
N PHE A 47 -7.83 -7.94 6.27
CA PHE A 47 -6.93 -7.66 5.18
C PHE A 47 -5.52 -7.39 5.71
N LEU A 48 -4.51 -7.99 5.07
CA LEU A 48 -3.11 -7.86 5.45
C LEU A 48 -2.38 -7.02 4.41
N VAL A 49 -1.61 -6.04 4.87
CA VAL A 49 -0.65 -5.30 4.03
C VAL A 49 0.72 -5.38 4.66
N CYS A 50 1.75 -5.61 3.85
CA CYS A 50 3.13 -5.71 4.29
C CYS A 50 3.91 -4.53 3.74
N LEU A 51 4.46 -3.71 4.63
CA LEU A 51 5.20 -2.49 4.29
C LEU A 51 6.69 -2.71 4.54
N SER A 52 7.54 -2.33 3.56
CA SER A 52 8.99 -2.41 3.72
C SER A 52 9.45 -1.58 4.93
N ARG A 53 10.30 -2.17 5.77
CA ARG A 53 10.82 -1.50 6.97
C ARG A 53 11.67 -0.28 6.66
N SER A 54 12.26 -0.22 5.47
CA SER A 54 13.07 0.92 5.04
C SER A 54 12.22 2.12 4.57
N ASN A 55 10.90 1.93 4.40
CA ASN A 55 10.00 2.95 3.89
C ASN A 55 9.55 3.91 5.01
N VAL A 56 9.55 5.22 4.72
CA VAL A 56 9.01 6.25 5.63
C VAL A 56 7.56 5.94 6.01
N THR A 57 6.75 5.44 5.06
CA THR A 57 5.35 5.08 5.31
C THR A 57 5.23 4.07 6.44
N THR A 58 6.13 3.11 6.55
CA THR A 58 6.11 2.10 7.61
C THR A 58 6.28 2.72 8.99
N ARG A 59 7.19 3.70 9.12
CA ARG A 59 7.40 4.41 10.38
C ARG A 59 6.17 5.22 10.81
N VAL A 60 5.52 5.87 9.85
CA VAL A 60 4.27 6.62 10.14
C VAL A 60 3.13 5.64 10.46
N ALA A 61 2.97 4.58 9.68
CA ALA A 61 1.95 3.56 9.87
C ALA A 61 2.05 2.88 11.24
N ALA A 62 3.27 2.67 11.75
CA ALA A 62 3.48 2.07 13.06
C ALA A 62 2.90 2.92 14.22
N ARG A 63 2.70 4.22 13.99
CA ARG A 63 2.10 5.15 14.94
C ARG A 63 0.64 5.47 14.62
N ALA A 64 0.13 5.00 13.50
CA ALA A 64 -1.24 5.25 13.05
C ALA A 64 -2.20 4.19 13.59
N GLN A 65 -3.45 4.58 13.85
CA GLN A 65 -4.51 3.64 14.21
C GLN A 65 -5.23 3.07 12.98
N TYR A 66 -5.20 3.79 11.86
CA TYR A 66 -5.90 3.44 10.63
C TYR A 66 -4.99 3.59 9.42
N LEU A 67 -5.15 2.69 8.45
CA LEU A 67 -4.52 2.80 7.14
C LEU A 67 -5.61 2.82 6.07
N ALA A 68 -5.37 3.53 4.97
CA ALA A 68 -6.22 3.42 3.77
C ALA A 68 -5.49 2.62 2.70
N VAL A 69 -6.23 1.74 2.03
CA VAL A 69 -5.73 0.87 0.97
C VAL A 69 -6.51 1.19 -0.30
N HIS A 70 -5.80 1.55 -1.38
CA HIS A 70 -6.41 2.03 -2.61
C HIS A 70 -6.15 1.08 -3.76
N GLN A 71 -7.22 0.72 -4.50
CA GLN A 71 -7.11 0.08 -5.80
C GLN A 71 -7.01 1.16 -6.87
N LEU A 72 -6.06 0.99 -7.78
CA LEU A 72 -5.87 1.88 -8.93
C LEU A 72 -6.34 1.19 -10.20
N ALA A 73 -6.84 1.97 -11.16
CA ALA A 73 -7.11 1.48 -12.50
C ALA A 73 -5.83 1.51 -13.34
N LEU A 74 -5.83 0.78 -14.47
CA LEU A 74 -4.68 0.73 -15.38
C LEU A 74 -4.27 2.12 -15.89
N GLN A 75 -5.24 3.01 -16.11
CA GLN A 75 -5.00 4.39 -16.55
C GLN A 75 -4.29 5.26 -15.52
N ASP A 76 -4.20 4.81 -14.26
CA ASP A 76 -3.59 5.54 -13.15
C ASP A 76 -2.17 5.06 -12.82
N VAL A 77 -1.49 4.49 -13.79
CA VAL A 77 -0.10 4.03 -13.66
C VAL A 77 0.84 5.14 -13.18
N ASP A 78 0.58 6.39 -13.57
CA ASP A 78 1.34 7.55 -13.11
C ASP A 78 1.25 7.74 -11.59
N LEU A 79 0.07 7.47 -11.01
CA LEU A 79 -0.15 7.55 -9.57
C LEU A 79 0.59 6.40 -8.85
N ALA A 80 0.57 5.19 -9.41
CA ALA A 80 1.34 4.07 -8.89
C ALA A 80 2.85 4.38 -8.88
N ARG A 81 3.36 4.99 -9.93
CA ARG A 81 4.77 5.39 -10.02
C ARG A 81 5.11 6.47 -9.00
N LEU A 82 4.24 7.46 -8.81
CA LEU A 82 4.46 8.50 -7.79
C LEU A 82 4.67 7.88 -6.41
N PHE A 83 3.84 6.92 -6.02
CA PHE A 83 3.92 6.28 -4.69
C PHE A 83 4.97 5.16 -4.63
N GLY A 84 5.40 4.62 -5.75
CA GLY A 84 6.37 3.52 -5.82
C GLY A 84 7.81 3.93 -6.11
N GLU A 85 8.03 5.08 -6.75
CA GLU A 85 9.36 5.50 -7.22
C GLU A 85 10.03 6.55 -6.32
N HIS A 86 9.29 7.21 -5.44
CA HIS A 86 9.80 8.30 -4.61
C HIS A 86 9.68 7.95 -3.14
N THR A 87 10.68 8.31 -2.34
CA THR A 87 10.61 8.17 -0.89
C THR A 87 9.93 9.41 -0.28
N GLY A 88 9.26 9.21 0.85
CA GLY A 88 8.68 10.32 1.60
C GLY A 88 9.74 11.25 2.21
N GLU A 89 11.01 10.83 2.24
CA GLU A 89 12.14 11.65 2.68
C GLU A 89 12.58 12.66 1.60
N GLU A 90 12.41 12.29 0.33
CA GLU A 90 12.80 13.14 -0.80
C GLU A 90 11.71 14.13 -1.17
N GLU A 91 10.43 13.74 -0.99
CA GLU A 91 9.31 14.46 -1.55
C GLU A 91 8.01 14.18 -0.79
N ASP A 92 7.19 15.22 -0.60
CA ASP A 92 5.81 15.05 -0.17
C ASP A 92 4.94 14.69 -1.39
N LYS A 93 4.61 13.41 -1.53
CA LYS A 93 3.82 12.90 -2.65
C LYS A 93 2.42 13.51 -2.73
N PHE A 94 1.87 13.95 -1.60
CA PHE A 94 0.54 14.54 -1.52
C PHE A 94 0.47 15.96 -2.11
N THR A 95 1.59 16.59 -2.42
CA THR A 95 1.60 17.85 -3.19
C THR A 95 1.46 17.61 -4.69
N ARG A 96 1.55 16.36 -5.15
CA ARG A 96 1.55 15.99 -6.57
C ARG A 96 0.34 15.17 -6.99
N CYS A 97 -0.62 14.98 -6.14
CA CYS A 97 -1.86 14.27 -6.45
C CYS A 97 -3.04 14.91 -5.72
N ALA A 98 -4.25 14.69 -6.25
CA ALA A 98 -5.47 15.10 -5.58
C ALA A 98 -5.84 14.08 -4.49
N TRP A 99 -6.10 14.57 -3.31
CA TRP A 99 -6.48 13.76 -2.16
C TRP A 99 -7.38 14.56 -1.21
N ARG A 100 -8.01 13.87 -0.28
CA ARG A 100 -8.83 14.49 0.77
C ARG A 100 -8.69 13.71 2.07
N ASP A 101 -9.07 14.32 3.19
CA ASP A 101 -9.22 13.61 4.44
C ASP A 101 -10.43 12.68 4.36
N GLY A 102 -10.20 11.40 4.61
CA GLY A 102 -11.23 10.37 4.63
C GLY A 102 -11.68 10.02 6.06
N PRO A 103 -12.35 8.87 6.21
CA PRO A 103 -12.73 8.36 7.53
C PRO A 103 -11.53 8.30 8.47
N HIS A 104 -11.70 8.74 9.71
CA HIS A 104 -10.65 8.80 10.73
C HIS A 104 -9.44 9.66 10.36
N GLY A 105 -9.60 10.59 9.40
CA GLY A 105 -8.53 11.50 8.98
C GLY A 105 -7.46 10.88 8.10
N VAL A 106 -7.67 9.67 7.60
CA VAL A 106 -6.69 9.02 6.71
C VAL A 106 -6.77 9.64 5.32
N PRO A 107 -5.63 9.96 4.67
CA PRO A 107 -5.64 10.51 3.31
C PRO A 107 -6.26 9.52 2.31
N ILE A 108 -7.25 9.98 1.55
CA ILE A 108 -7.87 9.23 0.46
C ILE A 108 -7.50 9.86 -0.87
N LEU A 109 -6.99 9.05 -1.80
CA LEU A 109 -6.63 9.50 -3.14
C LEU A 109 -7.89 9.62 -4.00
N ASP A 110 -8.13 10.80 -4.59
CA ASP A 110 -9.36 11.08 -5.33
C ASP A 110 -9.53 10.19 -6.57
N ARG A 111 -8.42 9.80 -7.21
CA ARG A 111 -8.42 8.99 -8.44
C ARG A 111 -8.54 7.49 -8.20
N ALA A 112 -8.53 7.01 -6.96
CA ALA A 112 -8.64 5.59 -6.68
C ALA A 112 -9.93 5.00 -7.25
N ALA A 113 -9.82 3.82 -7.89
CA ALA A 113 -11.00 3.07 -8.36
C ALA A 113 -11.84 2.55 -7.20
N ALA A 114 -11.18 2.20 -6.11
CA ALA A 114 -11.80 1.79 -4.85
C ALA A 114 -10.84 2.05 -3.71
N TRP A 115 -11.37 2.22 -2.50
CA TRP A 115 -10.54 2.33 -1.31
C TRP A 115 -11.21 1.65 -0.11
N MET A 116 -10.40 1.26 0.85
CA MET A 116 -10.83 0.70 2.12
C MET A 116 -9.99 1.31 3.22
N VAL A 117 -10.63 1.72 4.31
CA VAL A 117 -9.96 2.13 5.54
C VAL A 117 -10.03 0.98 6.53
N GLY A 118 -8.89 0.60 7.07
CA GLY A 118 -8.78 -0.47 8.06
C GLY A 118 -8.16 0.01 9.36
N ARG A 119 -8.72 -0.47 10.48
CA ARG A 119 -8.10 -0.27 11.80
C ARG A 119 -6.97 -1.29 11.96
N VAL A 120 -5.81 -0.82 12.41
CA VAL A 120 -4.66 -1.69 12.67
C VAL A 120 -4.93 -2.54 13.91
N LEU A 121 -5.00 -3.85 13.73
CA LEU A 121 -5.20 -4.82 14.82
C LEU A 121 -3.87 -5.29 15.40
N SER A 122 -2.89 -5.52 14.55
CA SER A 122 -1.57 -6.01 14.96
C SER A 122 -0.54 -5.70 13.88
N ILE A 123 0.73 -5.70 14.30
CA ILE A 123 1.89 -5.51 13.43
C ILE A 123 2.83 -6.69 13.65
N GLY A 124 3.03 -7.49 12.60
CA GLY A 124 3.91 -8.67 12.64
C GLY A 124 5.31 -8.36 12.12
N ASN A 125 6.24 -9.25 12.43
CA ASN A 125 7.68 -9.03 12.32
C ASN A 125 8.40 -10.22 11.67
N GLY A 126 7.84 -10.75 10.57
CA GLY A 126 8.36 -11.96 9.94
C GLY A 126 9.64 -11.81 9.12
N GLY A 127 9.94 -10.61 8.60
CA GLY A 127 11.08 -10.39 7.72
C GLY A 127 11.38 -8.91 7.54
N ASP A 128 11.79 -8.51 6.34
CA ASP A 128 12.13 -7.11 6.01
C ASP A 128 10.90 -6.23 5.73
N HIS A 129 9.69 -6.81 5.81
CA HIS A 129 8.42 -6.12 5.74
C HIS A 129 7.68 -6.27 7.07
N ALA A 130 7.09 -5.17 7.56
CA ALA A 130 6.19 -5.19 8.69
C ALA A 130 4.78 -5.57 8.21
N GLU A 131 4.12 -6.47 8.92
CA GLU A 131 2.85 -7.07 8.53
C GLU A 131 1.71 -6.42 9.31
N PHE A 132 0.93 -5.56 8.64
CA PHE A 132 -0.19 -4.85 9.27
C PHE A 132 -1.49 -5.61 8.99
N LEU A 133 -2.07 -6.20 10.05
CA LEU A 133 -3.39 -6.82 9.96
C LEU A 133 -4.46 -5.77 10.20
N LEU A 134 -5.39 -5.65 9.25
CA LEU A 134 -6.41 -4.60 9.25
C LEU A 134 -7.81 -5.18 9.42
N GLU A 135 -8.62 -4.47 10.22
CA GLU A 135 -10.07 -4.65 10.29
C GLU A 135 -10.72 -3.58 9.41
N PRO A 136 -11.34 -3.93 8.29
CA PRO A 136 -12.05 -2.96 7.46
C PRO A 136 -13.16 -2.25 8.25
N VAL A 137 -13.15 -0.92 8.23
CA VAL A 137 -14.16 -0.09 8.93
C VAL A 137 -14.95 0.81 7.99
N ALA A 138 -14.42 1.09 6.79
CA ALA A 138 -15.10 1.86 5.75
C ALA A 138 -14.51 1.48 4.40
N ALA A 139 -15.33 1.53 3.36
CA ALA A 139 -14.89 1.26 1.99
C ALA A 139 -15.81 1.91 0.98
N HIS A 140 -15.29 2.20 -0.20
CA HIS A 140 -16.06 2.75 -1.30
C HIS A 140 -15.45 2.34 -2.64
N ARG A 141 -16.31 2.06 -3.61
CA ARG A 141 -15.90 1.77 -4.99
C ARG A 141 -16.41 2.89 -5.89
N ASN A 142 -15.48 3.54 -6.58
CA ASN A 142 -15.78 4.63 -7.52
C ASN A 142 -15.96 4.14 -8.96
N SER A 143 -15.37 3.00 -9.31
CA SER A 143 -15.30 2.49 -10.67
C SER A 143 -15.19 0.97 -10.66
N ASP A 144 -15.75 0.32 -11.70
CA ASP A 144 -15.60 -1.13 -11.92
C ASP A 144 -14.34 -1.49 -12.72
N ALA A 145 -13.42 -0.54 -12.89
CA ALA A 145 -12.17 -0.78 -13.58
C ALA A 145 -11.37 -1.92 -12.94
N ARG A 146 -10.70 -2.70 -13.78
CA ARG A 146 -9.80 -3.77 -13.34
C ARG A 146 -8.66 -3.14 -12.52
N ALA A 147 -8.36 -3.74 -11.37
CA ALA A 147 -7.27 -3.27 -10.53
C ALA A 147 -5.91 -3.47 -11.21
N LEU A 148 -5.02 -2.51 -11.02
CA LEU A 148 -3.65 -2.54 -11.51
C LEU A 148 -2.88 -3.69 -10.85
N THR A 149 -2.12 -4.45 -11.65
CA THR A 149 -1.27 -5.54 -11.16
C THR A 149 0.21 -5.27 -11.42
N LEU A 150 1.06 -6.06 -10.80
CA LEU A 150 2.51 -5.98 -11.00
C LEU A 150 2.90 -6.09 -12.49
N ALA A 151 2.26 -6.99 -13.21
CA ALA A 151 2.53 -7.20 -14.65
C ALA A 151 2.17 -5.99 -15.51
N ASP A 152 1.31 -5.09 -15.03
CA ASP A 152 0.92 -3.86 -15.73
C ASP A 152 1.93 -2.73 -15.56
N LEU A 153 2.88 -2.86 -14.62
CA LEU A 153 3.82 -1.79 -14.29
C LEU A 153 5.10 -1.89 -15.11
N PRO A 154 5.68 -0.75 -15.54
CA PRO A 154 7.05 -0.72 -16.02
C PRO A 154 8.02 -0.97 -14.85
N PRO A 155 9.31 -1.28 -15.12
CA PRO A 155 10.31 -1.32 -14.05
C PRO A 155 10.27 -0.02 -13.23
N LEU A 156 10.25 -0.14 -11.90
CA LEU A 156 10.20 0.99 -10.97
C LEU A 156 11.55 1.12 -10.25
N ASP A 157 11.96 2.38 -10.02
CA ASP A 157 13.05 2.70 -9.12
C ASP A 157 12.44 3.10 -7.76
N PRO A 158 12.57 2.28 -6.71
CA PRO A 158 11.95 2.57 -5.43
C PRO A 158 12.59 3.77 -4.69
N GLY A 159 13.73 4.28 -5.15
CA GLY A 159 14.45 5.36 -4.49
C GLY A 159 15.07 4.98 -3.15
N GLN A 160 15.00 3.70 -2.77
CA GLN A 160 15.54 3.14 -1.53
C GLN A 160 15.70 1.63 -1.66
N GLU A 161 16.56 1.05 -0.84
CA GLU A 161 16.64 -0.41 -0.73
C GLU A 161 15.47 -0.96 0.11
N ALA A 162 15.03 -2.14 -0.22
CA ALA A 162 13.97 -2.82 0.52
C ALA A 162 14.46 -3.33 1.90
#